data_4005fd7165d5678ebb329a0d66013ea5
#
_entry.id   4005fd7165d5678ebb329a0d66013ea5
#
_cell.length_a   1.000
_cell.length_b   1.000
_cell.length_c   1.000
_cell.angle_alpha   90.00
_cell.angle_beta   90.00
_cell.angle_gamma   90.00
#
_symmetry.space_group_name_H-M   'P 1'
#
loop_
_entity.id
_entity.type
_entity.pdbx_description
1 polymer ?
#
loop_
_entity_poly.entity_id
_entity_poly.type
_entity_poly.pdbx_seq_one_letter_code
_entity_poly.pdbx_strand_id
1 'polypeptide(L)'
;MGLRTFSSEALAGFLDDMESQHILFYLPAKWEEKSLSVRLDAGELVRPMPGMYARASFWASLNRREKMLHVVHTLSIQHPTWVFSHSAAALAHGLEVPYALYWPIHYVTERSGGGKAQRLMCHHRAERCESEMVNGIRVTPVDQTVVDCARTFAFRHALAQADSALRLGLTTKPGLIARLDQCQNRRNVRRAQGLLVAADPRPENGGESVIRAIMMEQGLPIPELQYPIPNPEDSRHVYRADFVFDVRGEYLVDMELDGYDKYDDPTVTRGRTALQVQMEERQREAGITAHGIRVVRFGFWQAVNVGFLLRRLALYGVVPQEEGE
;
A
#
# COMPACT_ATOMS: atom_id res chain seq x y z
N MET A 1 19.61 -11.60 40.94
CA MET A 1 19.64 -12.59 39.86
C MET A 1 20.15 -11.84 38.62
N GLY A 2 21.40 -12.14 38.18
CA GLY A 2 22.03 -11.39 37.08
C GLY A 2 21.27 -11.58 35.74
N LEU A 3 21.31 -10.56 34.90
CA LEU A 3 20.79 -10.64 33.53
C LEU A 3 21.64 -11.62 32.72
N ARG A 4 21.02 -12.37 31.80
CA ARG A 4 21.71 -13.36 30.96
C ARG A 4 22.24 -12.69 29.68
N THR A 5 23.43 -13.10 29.25
CA THR A 5 24.02 -12.69 27.95
C THR A 5 23.84 -13.79 26.91
N PHE A 6 23.71 -13.41 25.64
CA PHE A 6 23.62 -14.37 24.55
C PHE A 6 25.01 -14.89 24.14
N SER A 7 25.19 -16.21 24.07
CA SER A 7 26.23 -16.78 23.24
C SER A 7 25.90 -16.54 21.75
N SER A 8 26.92 -16.53 20.87
CA SER A 8 26.70 -16.34 19.44
C SER A 8 25.82 -17.44 18.84
N GLU A 9 25.99 -18.68 19.27
CA GLU A 9 25.22 -19.83 18.83
C GLU A 9 23.75 -19.77 19.27
N ALA A 10 23.49 -19.42 20.54
CA ALA A 10 22.13 -19.26 21.05
C ALA A 10 21.37 -18.15 20.35
N LEU A 11 22.03 -17.01 20.09
CA LEU A 11 21.40 -15.91 19.37
C LEU A 11 21.10 -16.30 17.90
N ALA A 12 22.04 -17.01 17.24
CA ALA A 12 21.81 -17.49 15.88
C ALA A 12 20.59 -18.39 15.79
N GLY A 13 20.43 -19.35 16.73
CA GLY A 13 19.26 -20.21 16.79
C GLY A 13 17.94 -19.45 17.02
N PHE A 14 17.93 -18.46 17.91
CA PHE A 14 16.75 -17.60 18.10
C PHE A 14 16.39 -16.80 16.86
N LEU A 15 17.39 -16.25 16.16
CA LEU A 15 17.15 -15.50 14.93
C LEU A 15 16.62 -16.42 13.81
N ASP A 16 17.17 -17.63 13.66
CA ASP A 16 16.68 -18.61 12.69
C ASP A 16 15.21 -18.98 12.93
N ASP A 17 14.86 -19.26 14.20
CA ASP A 17 13.50 -19.60 14.56
C ASP A 17 12.52 -18.45 14.31
N MET A 18 12.86 -17.22 14.73
CA MET A 18 12.01 -16.05 14.54
C MET A 18 11.83 -15.69 13.05
N GLU A 19 12.91 -15.70 12.27
CA GLU A 19 12.88 -15.43 10.84
C GLU A 19 12.01 -16.44 10.11
N SER A 20 12.06 -17.74 10.50
CA SER A 20 11.22 -18.80 9.92
C SER A 20 9.72 -18.59 10.20
N GLN A 21 9.39 -17.94 11.31
CA GLN A 21 8.02 -17.62 11.72
C GLN A 21 7.55 -16.23 11.21
N HIS A 22 8.34 -15.55 10.39
CA HIS A 22 8.06 -14.18 9.91
C HIS A 22 7.89 -13.15 11.04
N ILE A 23 8.67 -13.28 12.11
CA ILE A 23 8.70 -12.34 13.24
C ILE A 23 10.13 -11.86 13.49
N LEU A 24 10.24 -10.71 14.15
CA LEU A 24 11.53 -10.18 14.57
C LEU A 24 11.92 -10.73 15.93
N PHE A 25 13.22 -10.91 16.15
CA PHE A 25 13.72 -11.24 17.48
C PHE A 25 13.43 -10.11 18.45
N TYR A 26 12.87 -10.42 19.59
CA TYR A 26 12.66 -9.49 20.71
C TYR A 26 13.25 -10.05 21.99
N LEU A 27 13.77 -9.14 22.83
CA LEU A 27 14.45 -9.54 24.05
C LEU A 27 13.48 -10.21 25.03
N PRO A 28 13.74 -11.46 25.42
CA PRO A 28 13.01 -12.07 26.51
C PRO A 28 13.25 -11.31 27.82
N ALA A 29 12.25 -11.27 28.71
CA ALA A 29 12.43 -10.74 30.06
C ALA A 29 13.63 -11.40 30.76
N LYS A 30 14.53 -10.61 31.36
CA LYS A 30 15.78 -11.04 32.05
C LYS A 30 17.03 -11.14 31.14
N TRP A 31 17.00 -10.67 29.89
CA TRP A 31 18.18 -10.60 29.04
C TRP A 31 18.68 -9.17 28.91
N GLU A 32 19.99 -8.99 28.74
CA GLU A 32 20.60 -7.66 28.61
C GLU A 32 20.60 -7.17 27.18
N GLU A 33 19.99 -6.00 26.94
CA GLU A 33 20.08 -5.32 25.65
C GLU A 33 21.53 -4.99 25.27
N LYS A 34 22.39 -4.75 26.28
CA LYS A 34 23.82 -4.48 26.12
C LYS A 34 24.55 -5.59 25.35
N SER A 35 24.13 -6.86 25.47
CA SER A 35 24.72 -7.98 24.75
C SER A 35 24.51 -7.92 23.23
N LEU A 36 23.53 -7.13 22.76
CA LEU A 36 23.24 -6.92 21.33
C LEU A 36 23.92 -5.67 20.77
N SER A 37 24.35 -4.72 21.64
CA SER A 37 24.91 -3.44 21.19
C SER A 37 26.16 -3.64 20.33
N VAL A 38 27.06 -4.54 20.71
CA VAL A 38 28.28 -4.83 19.96
C VAL A 38 27.96 -5.31 18.54
N ARG A 39 26.92 -6.14 18.38
CA ARG A 39 26.50 -6.66 17.07
C ARG A 39 25.77 -5.62 16.25
N LEU A 40 25.04 -4.72 16.89
CA LEU A 40 24.44 -3.56 16.23
C LEU A 40 25.52 -2.62 15.70
N ASP A 41 26.56 -2.33 16.53
CA ASP A 41 27.68 -1.48 16.16
C ASP A 41 28.52 -2.11 15.04
N ALA A 42 28.65 -3.44 15.02
CA ALA A 42 29.29 -4.20 13.96
C ALA A 42 28.46 -4.31 12.68
N GLY A 43 27.20 -3.88 12.68
CA GLY A 43 26.30 -3.98 11.51
C GLY A 43 25.81 -5.40 11.22
N GLU A 44 25.99 -6.35 12.14
CA GLU A 44 25.48 -7.73 12.03
C GLU A 44 23.96 -7.78 12.26
N LEU A 45 23.47 -6.92 13.15
CA LEU A 45 22.06 -6.74 13.47
C LEU A 45 21.57 -5.34 13.08
N VAL A 46 20.28 -5.24 12.86
CA VAL A 46 19.53 -3.99 12.78
C VAL A 46 18.45 -3.96 13.86
N ARG A 47 18.01 -2.75 14.21
CA ARG A 47 16.92 -2.54 15.18
C ARG A 47 15.75 -1.80 14.51
N PRO A 48 14.84 -2.50 13.82
CA PRO A 48 13.71 -1.91 13.11
C PRO A 48 12.77 -1.10 14.00
N MET A 49 12.61 -1.55 15.26
CA MET A 49 11.80 -0.90 16.28
C MET A 49 12.46 -1.08 17.65
N PRO A 50 12.24 -0.19 18.63
CA PRO A 50 12.76 -0.37 19.97
C PRO A 50 12.44 -1.76 20.54
N GLY A 51 13.47 -2.48 20.97
CA GLY A 51 13.33 -3.84 21.51
C GLY A 51 13.17 -4.96 20.48
N MET A 52 13.20 -4.66 19.18
CA MET A 52 13.12 -5.65 18.09
C MET A 52 14.38 -5.65 17.24
N TYR A 53 14.86 -6.83 16.90
CA TYR A 53 16.12 -7.04 16.20
C TYR A 53 15.98 -8.03 15.05
N ALA A 54 16.79 -7.87 14.03
CA ALA A 54 16.89 -8.80 12.91
C ALA A 54 18.34 -8.85 12.42
N ARG A 55 18.74 -9.93 11.74
CA ARG A 55 20.00 -9.94 10.97
C ARG A 55 19.95 -8.87 9.90
N ALA A 56 21.03 -8.14 9.75
CA ALA A 56 21.12 -7.08 8.74
C ALA A 56 20.90 -7.63 7.32
N SER A 57 21.45 -8.80 7.00
CA SER A 57 21.27 -9.47 5.71
C SER A 57 19.83 -9.88 5.44
N PHE A 58 19.16 -10.50 6.42
CA PHE A 58 17.75 -10.86 6.33
C PHE A 58 16.88 -9.62 6.15
N TRP A 59 17.07 -8.61 7.00
CA TRP A 59 16.32 -7.37 6.89
C TRP A 59 16.50 -6.65 5.56
N ALA A 60 17.73 -6.70 4.99
CA ALA A 60 18.00 -6.11 3.69
C ALA A 60 17.32 -6.86 2.53
N SER A 61 17.14 -8.19 2.65
CA SER A 61 16.44 -8.99 1.63
C SER A 61 14.93 -8.76 1.56
N LEU A 62 14.33 -8.23 2.64
CA LEU A 62 12.90 -7.97 2.70
C LEU A 62 12.53 -6.66 1.98
N ASN A 63 11.42 -6.66 1.24
CA ASN A 63 10.84 -5.43 0.73
C ASN A 63 10.16 -4.61 1.86
N ARG A 64 9.72 -3.38 1.56
CA ARG A 64 9.13 -2.48 2.57
C ARG A 64 7.87 -3.02 3.22
N ARG A 65 7.03 -3.71 2.46
CA ARG A 65 5.81 -4.33 2.95
C ARG A 65 6.11 -5.47 3.92
N GLU A 66 6.99 -6.38 3.53
CA GLU A 66 7.44 -7.49 4.36
C GLU A 66 8.05 -7.00 5.67
N LYS A 67 8.92 -5.99 5.60
CA LYS A 67 9.50 -5.34 6.79
C LYS A 67 8.43 -4.89 7.79
N MET A 68 7.39 -4.23 7.30
CA MET A 68 6.31 -3.75 8.18
C MET A 68 5.46 -4.90 8.72
N LEU A 69 5.17 -5.92 7.90
CA LEU A 69 4.43 -7.11 8.36
C LEU A 69 5.18 -7.86 9.45
N HIS A 70 6.51 -8.01 9.37
CA HIS A 70 7.32 -8.59 10.43
C HIS A 70 7.20 -7.80 11.74
N VAL A 71 7.23 -6.46 11.67
CA VAL A 71 7.04 -5.60 12.86
C VAL A 71 5.64 -5.80 13.46
N VAL A 72 4.59 -5.74 12.65
CA VAL A 72 3.20 -5.89 13.11
C VAL A 72 2.95 -7.29 13.68
N HIS A 73 3.48 -8.33 13.04
CA HIS A 73 3.36 -9.70 13.53
C HIS A 73 4.06 -9.88 14.88
N THR A 74 5.28 -9.35 15.03
CA THR A 74 6.00 -9.36 16.31
C THR A 74 5.23 -8.67 17.42
N LEU A 75 4.65 -7.50 17.13
CA LEU A 75 3.80 -6.77 18.06
C LEU A 75 2.56 -7.57 18.45
N SER A 76 1.96 -8.32 17.51
CA SER A 76 0.77 -9.14 17.80
C SER A 76 1.05 -10.26 18.80
N ILE A 77 2.26 -10.82 18.76
CA ILE A 77 2.71 -11.84 19.71
C ILE A 77 3.01 -11.21 21.08
N GLN A 78 3.67 -10.06 21.10
CA GLN A 78 3.97 -9.34 22.35
C GLN A 78 2.71 -8.80 23.02
N HIS A 79 1.68 -8.46 22.25
CA HIS A 79 0.45 -7.85 22.71
C HIS A 79 -0.80 -8.59 22.18
N PRO A 80 -1.09 -9.80 22.65
CA PRO A 80 -2.14 -10.66 22.09
C PRO A 80 -3.57 -10.11 22.23
N THR A 81 -3.75 -9.09 23.08
CA THR A 81 -5.05 -8.40 23.26
C THR A 81 -5.24 -7.21 22.32
N TRP A 82 -4.20 -6.78 21.59
CA TRP A 82 -4.33 -5.70 20.65
C TRP A 82 -5.05 -6.16 19.40
N VAL A 83 -5.90 -5.29 18.86
CA VAL A 83 -6.52 -5.45 17.56
C VAL A 83 -5.89 -4.42 16.63
N PHE A 84 -5.08 -4.84 15.68
CA PHE A 84 -4.51 -3.91 14.70
C PHE A 84 -5.62 -3.37 13.80
N SER A 85 -5.49 -2.11 13.38
CA SER A 85 -6.52 -1.38 12.64
C SER A 85 -5.91 -0.48 11.58
N HIS A 86 -6.73 0.20 10.78
CA HIS A 86 -6.29 1.15 9.76
C HIS A 86 -5.22 0.56 8.83
N SER A 87 -4.09 1.28 8.62
CA SER A 87 -3.02 0.84 7.72
C SER A 87 -2.37 -0.48 8.13
N ALA A 88 -2.23 -0.77 9.43
CA ALA A 88 -1.66 -2.02 9.91
C ALA A 88 -2.56 -3.22 9.59
N ALA A 89 -3.88 -3.09 9.81
CA ALA A 89 -4.85 -4.11 9.40
C ALA A 89 -4.93 -4.24 7.88
N ALA A 90 -4.92 -3.12 7.15
CA ALA A 90 -4.92 -3.10 5.69
C ALA A 90 -3.73 -3.89 5.12
N LEU A 91 -2.53 -3.71 5.69
CA LEU A 91 -1.34 -4.50 5.31
C LEU A 91 -1.54 -5.99 5.57
N ALA A 92 -2.09 -6.37 6.72
CA ALA A 92 -2.32 -7.77 7.07
C ALA A 92 -3.36 -8.42 6.14
N HIS A 93 -4.43 -7.69 5.78
CA HIS A 93 -5.42 -8.13 4.79
C HIS A 93 -4.91 -8.23 3.35
N GLY A 94 -3.69 -7.80 3.08
CA GLY A 94 -3.15 -7.82 1.73
C GLY A 94 -3.48 -6.60 0.89
N LEU A 95 -4.07 -5.54 1.46
CA LEU A 95 -4.45 -4.35 0.72
C LEU A 95 -3.23 -3.50 0.32
N GLU A 96 -3.43 -2.67 -0.70
CA GLU A 96 -2.45 -1.70 -1.14
C GLU A 96 -2.37 -0.53 -0.16
N VAL A 97 -1.26 -0.40 0.53
CA VAL A 97 -1.04 0.65 1.52
C VAL A 97 0.14 1.52 1.09
N PRO A 98 -0.07 2.81 0.82
CA PRO A 98 1.02 3.74 0.54
C PRO A 98 2.05 3.77 1.68
N TYR A 99 3.33 3.79 1.35
CA TYR A 99 4.44 3.76 2.34
C TYR A 99 4.36 4.87 3.39
N ALA A 100 3.78 6.01 3.02
CA ALA A 100 3.55 7.13 3.94
C ALA A 100 2.63 6.77 5.12
N LEU A 101 1.83 5.71 5.00
CA LEU A 101 0.90 5.24 6.01
C LEU A 101 1.42 4.07 6.86
N TYR A 102 2.65 3.63 6.66
CA TYR A 102 3.21 2.53 7.44
C TYR A 102 3.40 2.91 8.91
N TRP A 103 3.67 4.18 9.16
CA TRP A 103 3.82 4.73 10.50
C TRP A 103 2.86 5.90 10.72
N PRO A 104 2.31 6.05 11.92
CA PRO A 104 2.36 5.13 13.07
C PRO A 104 1.57 3.84 12.85
N ILE A 105 1.91 2.77 13.58
CA ILE A 105 1.14 1.52 13.62
C ILE A 105 -0.13 1.75 14.45
N HIS A 106 -1.28 1.52 13.85
CA HIS A 106 -2.59 1.72 14.46
C HIS A 106 -3.09 0.43 15.12
N TYR A 107 -3.57 0.55 16.37
CA TYR A 107 -4.18 -0.55 17.10
C TYR A 107 -5.31 -0.07 18.02
N VAL A 108 -6.22 -0.97 18.35
CA VAL A 108 -7.38 -0.73 19.22
C VAL A 108 -7.23 -1.57 20.48
N THR A 109 -7.59 -1.01 21.64
CA THR A 109 -7.79 -1.76 22.89
C THR A 109 -9.01 -1.23 23.64
N GLU A 110 -9.56 -2.05 24.54
CA GLU A 110 -10.67 -1.65 25.43
C GLU A 110 -10.19 -0.74 26.57
N ARG A 111 -8.93 -0.90 26.98
CA ARG A 111 -8.34 -0.14 28.07
C ARG A 111 -7.83 1.22 27.60
N SER A 112 -8.05 2.26 28.42
CA SER A 112 -7.40 3.53 28.21
C SER A 112 -5.90 3.37 28.51
N GLY A 113 -5.10 3.31 27.46
CA GLY A 113 -3.64 3.43 27.61
C GLY A 113 -3.33 4.92 27.86
N GLY A 114 -2.86 5.23 29.07
CA GLY A 114 -2.35 6.56 29.42
C GLY A 114 -0.96 6.79 28.80
N GLY A 115 -0.82 6.73 27.47
CA GLY A 115 0.43 7.00 26.77
C GLY A 115 0.24 8.18 25.82
N LYS A 116 1.15 9.16 25.86
CA LYS A 116 1.31 10.14 24.77
C LYS A 116 1.37 9.34 23.47
N ALA A 117 0.67 9.82 22.42
CA ALA A 117 0.79 9.24 21.09
C ALA A 117 2.29 9.08 20.77
N GLN A 118 2.77 7.84 20.80
CA GLN A 118 4.17 7.58 20.50
C GLN A 118 4.33 7.74 19.00
N ARG A 119 5.43 8.33 18.58
CA ARG A 119 5.74 8.60 17.16
C ARG A 119 5.56 7.37 16.24
N LEU A 120 5.66 6.17 16.82
CA LEU A 120 5.59 4.89 16.10
C LEU A 120 4.25 4.16 16.26
N MET A 121 3.40 4.56 17.22
CA MET A 121 2.18 3.84 17.58
C MET A 121 1.01 4.79 17.73
N CYS A 122 -0.15 4.43 17.18
CA CYS A 122 -1.39 5.17 17.32
C CYS A 122 -2.45 4.29 17.98
N HIS A 123 -2.78 4.62 19.24
CA HIS A 123 -3.76 3.90 20.01
C HIS A 123 -5.17 4.46 19.77
N HIS A 124 -6.10 3.57 19.47
CA HIS A 124 -7.53 3.86 19.42
C HIS A 124 -8.25 3.15 20.56
N ARG A 125 -9.26 3.79 21.11
CA ARG A 125 -10.10 3.20 22.15
C ARG A 125 -11.45 2.82 21.57
N ALA A 126 -11.90 1.58 21.83
CA ALA A 126 -13.25 1.12 21.61
C ALA A 126 -13.67 0.18 22.74
N GLU A 127 -14.91 0.32 23.24
CA GLU A 127 -15.46 -0.57 24.27
C GLU A 127 -15.67 -2.00 23.74
N ARG A 128 -15.97 -2.10 22.46
CA ARG A 128 -16.06 -3.35 21.70
C ARG A 128 -15.39 -3.14 20.35
N CYS A 129 -14.52 -4.03 20.00
CA CYS A 129 -13.85 -4.03 18.70
C CYS A 129 -14.04 -5.42 18.07
N GLU A 130 -14.75 -5.46 16.96
CA GLU A 130 -14.80 -6.66 16.13
C GLU A 130 -13.39 -6.97 15.64
N SER A 131 -13.03 -8.23 15.65
CA SER A 131 -11.69 -8.65 15.20
C SER A 131 -11.72 -10.03 14.58
N GLU A 132 -10.81 -10.27 13.66
CA GLU A 132 -10.53 -11.56 13.06
C GLU A 132 -9.03 -11.84 13.05
N MET A 133 -8.65 -13.07 12.76
CA MET A 133 -7.25 -13.48 12.66
C MET A 133 -6.85 -13.58 11.19
N VAL A 134 -5.84 -12.83 10.80
CA VAL A 134 -5.26 -12.87 9.44
C VAL A 134 -3.77 -13.16 9.58
N ASN A 135 -3.32 -14.31 9.09
CA ASN A 135 -1.92 -14.74 9.15
C ASN A 135 -1.30 -14.62 10.57
N GLY A 136 -2.05 -15.00 11.62
CA GLY A 136 -1.59 -14.93 13.00
C GLY A 136 -1.69 -13.54 13.65
N ILE A 137 -2.15 -12.52 12.93
CA ILE A 137 -2.33 -11.16 13.42
C ILE A 137 -3.81 -10.90 13.71
N ARG A 138 -4.16 -10.40 14.89
CA ARG A 138 -5.53 -9.98 15.23
C ARG A 138 -5.79 -8.60 14.66
N VAL A 139 -6.75 -8.47 13.74
CA VAL A 139 -7.04 -7.23 12.99
C VAL A 139 -8.54 -6.91 13.01
N THR A 140 -8.88 -5.66 12.72
CA THR A 140 -10.27 -5.28 12.41
C THR A 140 -10.71 -5.95 11.10
N PRO A 141 -12.01 -6.33 10.96
CA PRO A 141 -12.54 -6.87 9.69
C PRO A 141 -12.26 -5.93 8.52
N VAL A 142 -12.18 -6.47 7.32
CA VAL A 142 -11.76 -5.70 6.13
C VAL A 142 -12.64 -4.47 5.89
N ASP A 143 -13.97 -4.59 6.02
CA ASP A 143 -14.90 -3.47 5.82
C ASP A 143 -14.66 -2.36 6.83
N GLN A 144 -14.47 -2.72 8.11
CA GLN A 144 -14.14 -1.76 9.17
C GLN A 144 -12.79 -1.11 8.90
N THR A 145 -11.80 -1.90 8.48
CA THR A 145 -10.45 -1.43 8.15
C THR A 145 -10.48 -0.36 7.06
N VAL A 146 -11.17 -0.62 5.94
CA VAL A 146 -11.30 0.31 4.82
C VAL A 146 -12.04 1.58 5.24
N VAL A 147 -13.16 1.45 5.98
CA VAL A 147 -13.92 2.60 6.48
C VAL A 147 -13.09 3.45 7.44
N ASP A 148 -12.34 2.85 8.35
CA ASP A 148 -11.46 3.59 9.27
C ASP A 148 -10.34 4.32 8.52
N CYS A 149 -9.75 3.71 7.49
CA CYS A 149 -8.78 4.35 6.62
C CYS A 149 -9.40 5.53 5.86
N ALA A 150 -10.57 5.36 5.25
CA ALA A 150 -11.28 6.40 4.50
C ALA A 150 -11.65 7.61 5.38
N ARG A 151 -11.95 7.38 6.66
CA ARG A 151 -12.26 8.44 7.63
C ARG A 151 -11.02 9.15 8.16
N THR A 152 -9.87 8.48 8.16
CA THR A 152 -8.67 8.96 8.85
C THR A 152 -7.62 9.55 7.90
N PHE A 153 -7.34 8.88 6.80
CA PHE A 153 -6.25 9.26 5.90
C PHE A 153 -6.69 10.23 4.80
N ALA A 154 -5.73 10.88 4.16
CA ALA A 154 -5.99 11.71 2.99
C ALA A 154 -6.62 10.87 1.86
N PHE A 155 -7.47 11.50 1.04
CA PHE A 155 -8.23 10.85 -0.03
C PHE A 155 -7.33 9.99 -0.92
N ARG A 156 -6.23 10.58 -1.44
CA ARG A 156 -5.28 9.89 -2.33
C ARG A 156 -4.64 8.64 -1.73
N HIS A 157 -4.48 8.60 -0.42
CA HIS A 157 -3.87 7.45 0.25
C HIS A 157 -4.90 6.38 0.61
N ALA A 158 -6.10 6.78 1.06
CA ALA A 158 -7.13 5.84 1.47
C ALA A 158 -7.86 5.19 0.27
N LEU A 159 -7.88 5.86 -0.89
CA LEU A 159 -8.50 5.30 -2.09
C LEU A 159 -7.82 4.01 -2.55
N ALA A 160 -6.49 3.94 -2.48
CA ALA A 160 -5.74 2.73 -2.84
C ALA A 160 -6.15 1.51 -2.00
N GLN A 161 -6.48 1.70 -0.72
CA GLN A 161 -6.94 0.62 0.15
C GLN A 161 -8.36 0.16 -0.22
N ALA A 162 -9.25 1.10 -0.53
CA ALA A 162 -10.61 0.78 -0.95
C ALA A 162 -10.63 0.07 -2.31
N ASP A 163 -9.88 0.58 -3.29
CA ASP A 163 -9.76 -0.02 -4.62
C ASP A 163 -9.21 -1.45 -4.53
N SER A 164 -8.13 -1.65 -3.78
CA SER A 164 -7.53 -2.98 -3.63
C SER A 164 -8.44 -3.96 -2.90
N ALA A 165 -9.21 -3.51 -1.90
CA ALA A 165 -10.18 -4.37 -1.21
C ALA A 165 -11.28 -4.86 -2.15
N LEU A 166 -11.76 -3.97 -3.03
CA LEU A 166 -12.73 -4.33 -4.08
C LEU A 166 -12.11 -5.25 -5.13
N ARG A 167 -10.91 -4.95 -5.62
CA ARG A 167 -10.19 -5.75 -6.63
C ARG A 167 -9.92 -7.17 -6.14
N LEU A 168 -9.52 -7.32 -4.88
CA LEU A 168 -9.27 -8.62 -4.26
C LEU A 168 -10.56 -9.38 -3.90
N GLY A 169 -11.74 -8.77 -4.10
CA GLY A 169 -13.03 -9.38 -3.76
C GLY A 169 -13.24 -9.61 -2.26
N LEU A 170 -12.48 -8.90 -1.41
CA LEU A 170 -12.58 -9.02 0.04
C LEU A 170 -13.80 -8.29 0.60
N THR A 171 -14.34 -7.36 -0.16
CA THR A 171 -15.54 -6.57 0.16
C THR A 171 -16.26 -6.12 -1.10
N THR A 172 -17.40 -5.45 -0.91
CA THR A 172 -18.20 -4.85 -1.99
C THR A 172 -18.53 -3.39 -1.64
N LYS A 173 -18.81 -2.55 -2.66
CA LYS A 173 -19.25 -1.17 -2.40
C LYS A 173 -20.49 -1.11 -1.46
N PRO A 174 -21.55 -1.91 -1.66
CA PRO A 174 -22.67 -1.94 -0.71
C PRO A 174 -22.23 -2.33 0.71
N GLY A 175 -21.32 -3.30 0.87
CA GLY A 175 -20.78 -3.69 2.17
C GLY A 175 -20.04 -2.55 2.87
N LEU A 176 -19.20 -1.82 2.15
CA LEU A 176 -18.49 -0.65 2.67
C LEU A 176 -19.44 0.48 3.09
N ILE A 177 -20.48 0.76 2.30
CA ILE A 177 -21.47 1.77 2.63
C ILE A 177 -22.26 1.34 3.86
N ALA A 178 -22.72 0.09 3.94
CA ALA A 178 -23.42 -0.43 5.10
C ALA A 178 -22.55 -0.36 6.39
N ARG A 179 -21.26 -0.60 6.28
CA ARG A 179 -20.31 -0.44 7.41
C ARG A 179 -20.14 1.04 7.78
N LEU A 180 -20.06 1.94 6.80
CA LEU A 180 -19.97 3.38 7.05
C LEU A 180 -21.23 3.92 7.75
N ASP A 181 -22.41 3.43 7.40
CA ASP A 181 -23.69 3.83 8.01
C ASP A 181 -23.73 3.51 9.51
N GLN A 182 -23.04 2.45 9.95
CA GLN A 182 -22.88 2.16 11.39
C GLN A 182 -21.97 3.18 12.11
N CYS A 183 -21.25 4.00 11.35
CA CYS A 183 -20.38 5.06 11.86
C CYS A 183 -21.06 6.42 11.94
N GLN A 184 -22.40 6.53 11.78
CA GLN A 184 -23.14 7.78 11.89
C GLN A 184 -22.79 8.50 13.21
N ASN A 185 -22.68 9.83 13.16
CA ASN A 185 -22.21 10.70 14.25
C ASN A 185 -20.71 10.63 14.57
N ARG A 186 -19.89 9.88 13.81
CA ARG A 186 -18.43 9.92 13.93
C ARG A 186 -17.83 10.96 12.98
N ARG A 187 -16.60 11.38 13.28
CA ARG A 187 -15.87 12.34 12.43
C ARG A 187 -15.64 11.79 11.00
N ASN A 188 -15.67 12.70 10.03
CA ASN A 188 -15.29 12.47 8.63
C ASN A 188 -16.14 11.45 7.85
N VAL A 189 -17.36 11.15 8.28
CA VAL A 189 -18.26 10.21 7.59
C VAL A 189 -18.57 10.68 6.16
N ARG A 190 -18.92 11.98 5.97
CA ARG A 190 -19.19 12.53 4.62
C ARG A 190 -17.98 12.40 3.68
N ARG A 191 -16.77 12.67 4.19
CA ARG A 191 -15.54 12.50 3.40
C ARG A 191 -15.31 11.05 3.01
N ALA A 192 -15.47 10.12 3.94
CA ALA A 192 -15.39 8.69 3.69
C ALA A 192 -16.44 8.24 2.67
N GLN A 193 -17.67 8.73 2.75
CA GLN A 193 -18.71 8.42 1.79
C GLN A 193 -18.32 8.80 0.35
N GLY A 194 -17.80 10.03 0.15
CA GLY A 194 -17.29 10.44 -1.16
C GLY A 194 -16.17 9.53 -1.67
N LEU A 195 -15.25 9.12 -0.80
CA LEU A 195 -14.17 8.19 -1.15
C LEU A 195 -14.72 6.81 -1.56
N LEU A 196 -15.64 6.24 -0.78
CA LEU A 196 -16.20 4.92 -1.06
C LEU A 196 -17.06 4.90 -2.35
N VAL A 197 -17.73 6.00 -2.65
CA VAL A 197 -18.43 6.17 -3.94
C VAL A 197 -17.42 6.17 -5.09
N ALA A 198 -16.28 6.85 -4.93
CA ALA A 198 -15.22 6.94 -5.93
C ALA A 198 -14.39 5.65 -6.07
N ALA A 199 -14.42 4.74 -5.09
CA ALA A 199 -13.64 3.51 -5.12
C ALA A 199 -13.97 2.65 -6.35
N ASP A 200 -12.95 2.03 -6.95
CA ASP A 200 -13.06 1.25 -8.19
C ASP A 200 -12.11 0.03 -8.13
N PRO A 201 -12.55 -1.17 -8.51
CA PRO A 201 -11.69 -2.36 -8.51
C PRO A 201 -10.72 -2.44 -9.69
N ARG A 202 -10.86 -1.59 -10.71
CA ARG A 202 -10.09 -1.67 -11.97
C ARG A 202 -8.62 -1.28 -11.85
N PRO A 203 -8.16 -0.33 -11.02
CA PRO A 203 -6.72 -0.07 -10.87
C PRO A 203 -5.97 -1.33 -10.49
N GLU A 204 -4.89 -1.66 -11.21
CA GLU A 204 -4.14 -2.92 -11.01
C GLU A 204 -3.25 -2.88 -9.77
N ASN A 205 -2.86 -1.68 -9.34
CA ASN A 205 -2.00 -1.48 -8.17
C ASN A 205 -2.31 -0.19 -7.43
N GLY A 206 -1.71 -0.05 -6.24
CA GLY A 206 -1.91 1.11 -5.38
C GLY A 206 -1.35 2.42 -5.96
N GLY A 207 -0.34 2.34 -6.84
CA GLY A 207 0.20 3.50 -7.55
C GLY A 207 -0.83 4.12 -8.48
N GLU A 208 -1.50 3.32 -9.29
CA GLU A 208 -2.60 3.76 -10.16
C GLU A 208 -3.72 4.39 -9.35
N SER A 209 -4.13 3.78 -8.22
CA SER A 209 -5.17 4.34 -7.35
C SER A 209 -4.78 5.70 -6.78
N VAL A 210 -3.50 5.88 -6.36
CA VAL A 210 -2.99 7.17 -5.87
C VAL A 210 -3.02 8.24 -6.96
N ILE A 211 -2.57 7.91 -8.18
CA ILE A 211 -2.58 8.86 -9.29
C ILE A 211 -4.00 9.21 -9.72
N ARG A 212 -4.90 8.23 -9.78
CA ARG A 212 -6.33 8.46 -10.01
C ARG A 212 -6.93 9.42 -8.98
N ALA A 213 -6.59 9.22 -7.72
CA ALA A 213 -7.05 10.12 -6.66
C ALA A 213 -6.50 11.54 -6.82
N ILE A 214 -5.23 11.70 -7.22
CA ILE A 214 -4.64 13.02 -7.51
C ILE A 214 -5.39 13.69 -8.67
N MET A 215 -5.69 12.96 -9.75
CA MET A 215 -6.46 13.49 -10.88
C MET A 215 -7.82 14.01 -10.43
N MET A 216 -8.54 13.24 -9.61
CA MET A 216 -9.83 13.64 -9.05
C MET A 216 -9.71 14.87 -8.13
N GLU A 217 -8.69 14.93 -7.25
CA GLU A 217 -8.44 16.07 -6.38
C GLU A 217 -8.11 17.35 -7.16
N GLN A 218 -7.60 17.22 -8.38
CA GLN A 218 -7.26 18.34 -9.25
C GLN A 218 -8.35 18.68 -10.27
N GLY A 219 -9.52 18.03 -10.20
CA GLY A 219 -10.62 18.29 -11.13
C GLY A 219 -10.34 17.90 -12.59
N LEU A 220 -9.39 16.99 -12.83
CA LEU A 220 -9.17 16.45 -14.17
C LEU A 220 -10.38 15.60 -14.61
N PRO A 221 -10.64 15.48 -15.91
CA PRO A 221 -11.62 14.53 -16.42
C PRO A 221 -11.38 13.13 -15.85
N ILE A 222 -12.45 12.40 -15.56
CA ILE A 222 -12.34 11.03 -15.06
C ILE A 222 -11.92 10.13 -16.22
N PRO A 223 -10.75 9.48 -16.17
CA PRO A 223 -10.32 8.60 -17.25
C PRO A 223 -11.08 7.28 -17.25
N GLU A 224 -11.20 6.65 -18.41
CA GLU A 224 -11.50 5.23 -18.48
C GLU A 224 -10.28 4.44 -17.98
N LEU A 225 -10.56 3.46 -17.12
CA LEU A 225 -9.51 2.65 -16.48
C LEU A 225 -9.37 1.31 -17.20
N GLN A 226 -8.13 0.86 -17.37
CA GLN A 226 -7.83 -0.43 -17.98
C GLN A 226 -8.53 -0.61 -19.33
N TYR A 227 -8.46 0.46 -20.15
CA TYR A 227 -9.17 0.53 -21.41
C TYR A 227 -8.66 -0.50 -22.41
N PRO A 228 -9.54 -1.35 -22.98
CA PRO A 228 -9.12 -2.39 -23.89
C PRO A 228 -8.84 -1.81 -25.29
N ILE A 229 -7.63 -2.05 -25.80
CA ILE A 229 -7.21 -1.64 -27.16
C ILE A 229 -6.82 -2.91 -27.91
N PRO A 230 -7.49 -3.24 -29.04
CA PRO A 230 -7.14 -4.41 -29.83
C PRO A 230 -5.68 -4.35 -30.32
N ASN A 231 -4.97 -5.48 -30.27
CA ASN A 231 -3.64 -5.55 -30.88
C ASN A 231 -3.81 -5.60 -32.42
N PRO A 232 -3.27 -4.64 -33.18
CA PRO A 232 -3.45 -4.61 -34.63
C PRO A 232 -2.76 -5.78 -35.37
N GLU A 233 -1.76 -6.41 -34.75
CA GLU A 233 -1.03 -7.55 -35.32
C GLU A 233 -1.61 -8.91 -34.92
N ASP A 234 -2.33 -8.99 -33.77
CA ASP A 234 -3.00 -10.23 -33.33
C ASP A 234 -4.31 -9.90 -32.60
N SER A 235 -5.42 -10.02 -33.30
CA SER A 235 -6.75 -9.71 -32.78
C SER A 235 -7.21 -10.57 -31.58
N ARG A 236 -6.47 -11.65 -31.25
CA ARG A 236 -6.73 -12.47 -30.04
C ARG A 236 -6.15 -11.84 -28.77
N HIS A 237 -5.24 -10.87 -28.93
CA HIS A 237 -4.62 -10.13 -27.83
C HIS A 237 -5.17 -8.70 -27.76
N VAL A 238 -5.39 -8.24 -26.55
CA VAL A 238 -5.88 -6.91 -26.23
C VAL A 238 -4.89 -6.24 -25.31
N TYR A 239 -4.42 -5.05 -25.67
CA TYR A 239 -3.68 -4.20 -24.76
C TYR A 239 -4.64 -3.59 -23.74
N ARG A 240 -4.15 -3.26 -22.57
CA ARG A 240 -4.88 -2.53 -21.55
C ARG A 240 -4.13 -1.24 -21.26
N ALA A 241 -4.79 -0.11 -21.50
CA ALA A 241 -4.27 1.20 -21.19
C ALA A 241 -4.67 1.63 -19.79
N ASP A 242 -3.74 2.12 -18.96
CA ASP A 242 -3.97 2.39 -17.54
C ASP A 242 -5.06 3.45 -17.35
N PHE A 243 -4.94 4.58 -18.05
CA PHE A 243 -5.84 5.73 -17.95
C PHE A 243 -6.09 6.34 -19.33
N VAL A 244 -7.27 6.20 -19.87
CA VAL A 244 -7.61 6.79 -21.17
C VAL A 244 -8.56 7.96 -20.99
N PHE A 245 -8.16 9.11 -21.52
CA PHE A 245 -8.97 10.32 -21.57
C PHE A 245 -9.54 10.53 -22.95
N ASP A 246 -10.85 10.79 -23.03
CA ASP A 246 -11.47 11.34 -24.23
C ASP A 246 -11.32 12.88 -24.21
N VAL A 247 -10.57 13.40 -25.18
CA VAL A 247 -10.36 14.84 -25.30
C VAL A 247 -11.38 15.40 -26.26
N ARG A 248 -12.52 15.85 -25.73
CA ARG A 248 -13.63 16.53 -26.47
C ARG A 248 -14.23 15.72 -27.62
N GLY A 249 -14.12 14.39 -27.58
CA GLY A 249 -14.57 13.52 -28.67
C GLY A 249 -13.68 13.58 -29.92
N GLU A 250 -12.55 14.28 -29.87
CA GLU A 250 -11.66 14.45 -31.03
C GLU A 250 -10.60 13.37 -31.11
N TYR A 251 -10.02 12.99 -29.95
CA TYR A 251 -8.99 11.96 -29.84
C TYR A 251 -8.88 11.43 -28.43
N LEU A 252 -8.26 10.26 -28.29
CA LEU A 252 -7.96 9.64 -27.03
C LEU A 252 -6.51 9.89 -26.62
N VAL A 253 -6.30 10.03 -25.30
CA VAL A 253 -4.98 10.11 -24.69
C VAL A 253 -4.85 8.98 -23.67
N ASP A 254 -3.90 8.09 -23.89
CA ASP A 254 -3.50 7.04 -22.96
C ASP A 254 -2.38 7.55 -22.07
N MET A 255 -2.64 7.60 -20.78
CA MET A 255 -1.63 7.87 -19.77
C MET A 255 -1.19 6.56 -19.11
N GLU A 256 0.03 6.16 -19.36
CA GLU A 256 0.68 4.98 -18.78
C GLU A 256 1.48 5.35 -17.53
N LEU A 257 1.40 4.51 -16.50
CA LEU A 257 2.18 4.66 -15.28
C LEU A 257 3.29 3.62 -15.23
N ASP A 258 4.54 4.04 -15.50
CA ASP A 258 5.70 3.16 -15.41
C ASP A 258 6.03 2.86 -13.94
N GLY A 259 5.96 1.59 -13.55
CA GLY A 259 6.40 1.13 -12.24
C GLY A 259 7.94 1.17 -12.12
N TYR A 260 8.44 1.68 -11.00
CA TYR A 260 9.88 1.81 -10.74
C TYR A 260 10.60 0.46 -10.63
N ASP A 261 9.87 -0.61 -10.26
CA ASP A 261 10.44 -1.93 -9.97
C ASP A 261 10.48 -2.89 -11.18
N LYS A 262 10.02 -2.44 -12.36
CA LYS A 262 9.89 -3.32 -13.54
C LYS A 262 11.24 -3.83 -14.08
N TYR A 263 12.35 -3.15 -13.79
CA TYR A 263 13.65 -3.48 -14.38
C TYR A 263 14.60 -4.23 -13.44
N ASP A 264 14.43 -4.10 -12.13
CA ASP A 264 15.35 -4.64 -11.13
C ASP A 264 14.81 -5.90 -10.41
N ASP A 265 13.52 -6.23 -10.55
CA ASP A 265 12.92 -7.40 -9.92
C ASP A 265 12.89 -8.60 -10.89
N PRO A 266 13.68 -9.67 -10.64
CA PRO A 266 13.68 -10.87 -11.46
C PRO A 266 12.32 -11.55 -11.60
N THR A 267 11.41 -11.35 -10.62
CA THR A 267 10.06 -11.93 -10.66
C THR A 267 9.17 -11.18 -11.65
N VAL A 268 9.39 -9.89 -11.85
CA VAL A 268 8.67 -9.06 -12.81
C VAL A 268 9.16 -9.30 -14.24
N THR A 269 10.47 -9.47 -14.42
CA THR A 269 11.06 -9.71 -15.75
C THR A 269 10.79 -11.12 -16.27
N ARG A 270 10.38 -12.06 -15.42
CA ARG A 270 10.10 -13.47 -15.78
C ARG A 270 11.21 -14.11 -16.62
N GLY A 271 12.46 -13.79 -16.31
CA GLY A 271 13.65 -14.30 -17.03
C GLY A 271 13.94 -13.60 -18.37
N ARG A 272 13.22 -12.51 -18.72
CA ARG A 272 13.50 -11.68 -19.89
C ARG A 272 14.62 -10.68 -19.60
N THR A 273 15.39 -10.32 -20.61
CA THR A 273 16.38 -9.24 -20.49
C THR A 273 15.69 -7.86 -20.50
N ALA A 274 16.34 -6.85 -19.91
CA ALA A 274 15.85 -5.48 -19.94
C ALA A 274 15.58 -4.98 -21.38
N LEU A 275 16.41 -5.42 -22.33
CA LEU A 275 16.24 -5.10 -23.75
C LEU A 275 14.96 -5.72 -24.33
N GLN A 276 14.66 -6.96 -24.01
CA GLN A 276 13.43 -7.63 -24.45
C GLN A 276 12.20 -6.93 -23.89
N VAL A 277 12.22 -6.59 -22.61
CA VAL A 277 11.11 -5.84 -21.97
C VAL A 277 10.90 -4.48 -22.67
N GLN A 278 11.99 -3.74 -22.97
CA GLN A 278 11.89 -2.47 -23.71
C GLN A 278 11.36 -2.65 -25.13
N MET A 279 11.76 -3.71 -25.82
CA MET A 279 11.24 -3.97 -27.18
C MET A 279 9.73 -4.28 -27.16
N GLU A 280 9.29 -5.10 -26.23
CA GLU A 280 7.88 -5.42 -26.06
C GLU A 280 7.04 -4.17 -25.71
N GLU A 281 7.55 -3.30 -24.85
CA GLU A 281 6.89 -2.03 -24.51
C GLU A 281 6.80 -1.09 -25.73
N ARG A 282 7.84 -0.99 -26.55
CA ARG A 282 7.81 -0.20 -27.80
C ARG A 282 6.83 -0.77 -28.80
N GLN A 283 6.76 -2.09 -28.96
CA GLN A 283 5.77 -2.74 -29.85
C GLN A 283 4.34 -2.48 -29.35
N ARG A 284 4.11 -2.57 -28.04
CA ARG A 284 2.82 -2.25 -27.42
C ARG A 284 2.44 -0.80 -27.70
N GLU A 285 3.34 0.14 -27.49
CA GLU A 285 3.10 1.57 -27.74
C GLU A 285 2.81 1.85 -29.21
N ALA A 286 3.56 1.23 -30.14
CA ALA A 286 3.31 1.33 -31.56
C ALA A 286 1.91 0.79 -31.94
N GLY A 287 1.50 -0.33 -31.33
CA GLY A 287 0.16 -0.90 -31.52
C GLY A 287 -0.96 0.02 -31.03
N ILE A 288 -0.78 0.65 -29.86
CA ILE A 288 -1.73 1.62 -29.32
C ILE A 288 -1.81 2.86 -30.21
N THR A 289 -0.67 3.38 -30.63
CA THR A 289 -0.57 4.58 -31.48
C THR A 289 -1.18 4.35 -32.87
N ALA A 290 -1.13 3.12 -33.39
CA ALA A 290 -1.77 2.76 -34.68
C ALA A 290 -3.30 2.98 -34.68
N HIS A 291 -3.94 3.00 -33.52
CA HIS A 291 -5.35 3.36 -33.33
C HIS A 291 -5.60 4.87 -33.20
N GLY A 292 -4.58 5.73 -33.44
CA GLY A 292 -4.70 7.18 -33.32
C GLY A 292 -4.69 7.67 -31.84
N ILE A 293 -4.43 6.80 -30.88
CA ILE A 293 -4.36 7.14 -29.46
C ILE A 293 -2.99 7.75 -29.17
N ARG A 294 -2.98 8.89 -28.49
CA ARG A 294 -1.74 9.56 -28.08
C ARG A 294 -1.29 8.98 -26.74
N VAL A 295 -0.05 8.50 -26.67
CA VAL A 295 0.49 7.90 -25.44
C VAL A 295 1.35 8.90 -24.69
N VAL A 296 1.13 9.03 -23.38
CA VAL A 296 1.97 9.80 -22.46
C VAL A 296 2.37 8.94 -21.27
N ARG A 297 3.67 8.81 -21.02
CA ARG A 297 4.20 7.98 -19.94
C ARG A 297 4.70 8.82 -18.79
N PHE A 298 4.44 8.34 -17.58
CA PHE A 298 4.91 8.93 -16.34
C PHE A 298 5.57 7.88 -15.47
N GLY A 299 6.78 8.17 -14.98
CA GLY A 299 7.24 7.49 -13.78
C GLY A 299 6.40 7.91 -12.58
N PHE A 300 6.17 7.00 -11.63
CA PHE A 300 5.33 7.26 -10.44
C PHE A 300 5.69 8.58 -9.74
N TRP A 301 6.99 8.86 -9.51
CA TRP A 301 7.45 10.09 -8.86
C TRP A 301 7.18 11.37 -9.66
N GLN A 302 7.06 11.26 -10.96
CA GLN A 302 6.65 12.37 -11.83
C GLN A 302 5.14 12.62 -11.69
N ALA A 303 4.35 11.54 -11.67
CA ALA A 303 2.91 11.61 -11.60
C ALA A 303 2.40 12.11 -10.24
N VAL A 304 3.07 11.80 -9.12
CA VAL A 304 2.71 12.35 -7.81
C VAL A 304 3.06 13.84 -7.64
N ASN A 305 3.94 14.39 -8.49
CA ASN A 305 4.19 15.82 -8.55
C ASN A 305 3.06 16.50 -9.33
N VAL A 306 2.08 17.02 -8.59
CA VAL A 306 0.87 17.63 -9.16
C VAL A 306 1.19 18.65 -10.26
N GLY A 307 2.13 19.56 -10.01
CA GLY A 307 2.49 20.59 -10.99
C GLY A 307 3.10 20.00 -12.28
N PHE A 308 3.89 18.95 -12.17
CA PHE A 308 4.44 18.25 -13.33
C PHE A 308 3.37 17.48 -14.07
N LEU A 309 2.50 16.74 -13.37
CA LEU A 309 1.39 15.99 -13.93
C LEU A 309 0.47 16.90 -14.76
N LEU A 310 -0.01 18.00 -14.17
CA LEU A 310 -0.93 18.92 -14.84
C LEU A 310 -0.32 19.57 -16.07
N ARG A 311 0.91 20.08 -15.97
CA ARG A 311 1.58 20.69 -17.14
C ARG A 311 1.78 19.70 -18.27
N ARG A 312 2.16 18.46 -17.97
CA ARG A 312 2.41 17.46 -19.01
C ARG A 312 1.12 16.97 -19.64
N LEU A 313 0.06 16.74 -18.89
CA LEU A 313 -1.25 16.37 -19.41
C LEU A 313 -1.88 17.49 -20.24
N ALA A 314 -1.67 18.75 -19.86
CA ALA A 314 -2.15 19.90 -20.64
C ALA A 314 -1.57 19.96 -22.06
N LEU A 315 -0.33 19.47 -22.29
CA LEU A 315 0.25 19.37 -23.64
C LEU A 315 -0.53 18.40 -24.55
N TYR A 316 -1.31 17.51 -23.95
CA TYR A 316 -2.17 16.55 -24.65
C TYR A 316 -3.65 16.97 -24.62
N GLY A 317 -3.97 18.17 -24.16
CA GLY A 317 -5.33 18.70 -24.10
C GLY A 317 -6.14 18.23 -22.88
N VAL A 318 -5.54 17.45 -21.96
CA VAL A 318 -6.19 17.02 -20.71
C VAL A 318 -5.96 18.08 -19.66
N VAL A 319 -6.99 18.86 -19.36
CA VAL A 319 -6.96 20.00 -18.42
C VAL A 319 -8.06 19.84 -17.37
N PRO A 320 -7.92 20.47 -16.19
CA PRO A 320 -8.99 20.52 -15.20
C PRO A 320 -10.29 21.08 -15.83
N GLN A 321 -11.42 20.48 -15.46
CA GLN A 321 -12.74 20.97 -15.85
C GLN A 321 -13.06 22.21 -15.00
N GLU A 322 -13.55 23.27 -15.64
CA GLU A 322 -14.07 24.43 -14.91
C GLU A 322 -15.34 24.01 -14.16
N GLU A 323 -15.43 24.38 -12.85
CA GLU A 323 -16.66 24.14 -12.07
C GLU A 323 -17.80 24.93 -12.72
N GLY A 324 -18.62 24.31 -13.53
CA GLY A 324 -19.82 25.00 -14.08
C GLY A 324 -20.29 24.66 -15.47
N GLU A 325 -19.82 23.57 -16.11
CA GLU A 325 -20.51 23.07 -17.32
C GLU A 325 -21.20 21.72 -17.11
#